data_6f61a883a55850d5cafc47acc7c48171
#
_entry.id   6f61a883a55850d5cafc47acc7c48171
#
_cell.length_a   1.000
_cell.length_b   1.000
_cell.length_c   1.000
_cell.angle_alpha   90.00
_cell.angle_beta   90.00
_cell.angle_gamma   90.00
#
_symmetry.space_group_name_H-M   'P 1'
#
loop_
_entity.id
_entity.type
_entity.pdbx_description
1 polymer ?
#
loop_
_entity_poly.entity_id
_entity_poly.type
_entity_poly.pdbx_seq_one_letter_code
_entity_poly.pdbx_strand_id
1 'polypeptide(L)'
;SGMGLATAKALGKFGPVLVGGRNEKRLANAVAKLEADGVEAYGKTVDIADRASLDEFAAYAASIAPLGNVVNAAGVDTGGGDLIVKVNMVGTINFVEAFLPYLEEGSALVNYSSITGYFVQPTPEEREIWDDPNNPAFFDKVKAAIDAREVPEAMRAMGEDYQYYPISKTFTQYYTRANTRRFGKKGCRIF
;
A
#
# COMPACT_ATOMS: atom_id res chain seq x y z
N SER A 1 0.16 -8.05 12.32
CA SER A 1 1.21 -7.55 13.21
C SER A 1 1.45 -6.06 12.98
N GLY A 2 2.14 -5.38 13.89
CA GLY A 2 2.54 -3.99 13.74
C GLY A 2 1.39 -3.00 13.58
N MET A 3 1.66 -1.91 12.85
CA MET A 3 0.72 -0.79 12.67
C MET A 3 -0.63 -1.23 12.08
N GLY A 4 -0.64 -2.10 11.07
CA GLY A 4 -1.89 -2.59 10.48
C GLY A 4 -2.81 -3.30 11.48
N LEU A 5 -2.27 -4.11 12.38
CA LEU A 5 -3.08 -4.77 13.43
C LEU A 5 -3.58 -3.77 14.46
N ALA A 6 -2.76 -2.78 14.84
CA ALA A 6 -3.18 -1.72 15.76
C ALA A 6 -4.32 -0.89 15.16
N THR A 7 -4.23 -0.57 13.87
CA THR A 7 -5.30 0.13 13.15
C THR A 7 -6.57 -0.71 13.06
N ALA A 8 -6.44 -2.00 12.72
CA ALA A 8 -7.57 -2.94 12.69
C ALA A 8 -8.32 -2.98 14.04
N LYS A 9 -7.56 -3.06 15.14
CA LYS A 9 -8.14 -3.00 16.50
C LYS A 9 -8.86 -1.67 16.77
N ALA A 10 -8.26 -0.55 16.40
CA ALA A 10 -8.86 0.77 16.60
C ALA A 10 -10.14 0.99 15.79
N LEU A 11 -10.19 0.44 14.56
CA LEU A 11 -11.35 0.54 13.67
C LEU A 11 -12.44 -0.48 13.99
N GLY A 12 -12.12 -1.59 14.64
CA GLY A 12 -13.07 -2.66 14.96
C GLY A 12 -14.26 -2.25 15.83
N LYS A 13 -14.18 -1.12 16.52
CA LYS A 13 -15.31 -0.54 17.26
C LYS A 13 -16.40 0.09 16.37
N PHE A 14 -16.13 0.25 15.08
CA PHE A 14 -17.05 0.87 14.12
C PHE A 14 -17.73 -0.15 13.19
N GLY A 15 -17.28 -1.41 13.21
CA GLY A 15 -17.84 -2.46 12.36
C GLY A 15 -16.87 -3.62 12.15
N PRO A 16 -17.24 -4.62 11.32
CA PRO A 16 -16.40 -5.76 11.03
C PRO A 16 -15.09 -5.36 10.37
N VAL A 17 -14.02 -6.11 10.63
CA VAL A 17 -12.68 -5.87 10.11
C VAL A 17 -12.19 -7.08 9.32
N LEU A 18 -11.84 -6.87 8.04
CA LEU A 18 -11.11 -7.85 7.27
C LEU A 18 -9.60 -7.51 7.30
N VAL A 19 -8.78 -8.48 7.70
CA VAL A 19 -7.32 -8.36 7.64
C VAL A 19 -6.75 -9.25 6.54
N GLY A 20 -5.78 -8.72 5.80
CA GLY A 20 -5.10 -9.40 4.71
C GLY A 20 -3.60 -9.61 4.96
N GLY A 21 -3.04 -10.62 4.33
CA GLY A 21 -1.61 -10.89 4.34
C GLY A 21 -1.25 -12.23 3.72
N ARG A 22 0.03 -12.43 3.36
CA ARG A 22 0.51 -13.62 2.67
C ARG A 22 0.66 -14.87 3.56
N ASN A 23 0.87 -14.67 4.85
CA ASN A 23 1.16 -15.76 5.79
C ASN A 23 -0.08 -16.13 6.60
N GLU A 24 -0.65 -17.30 6.30
CA GLU A 24 -1.88 -17.81 6.92
C GLU A 24 -1.80 -17.92 8.44
N LYS A 25 -0.66 -18.38 8.98
CA LYS A 25 -0.48 -18.53 10.43
C LYS A 25 -0.48 -17.15 11.13
N ARG A 26 0.22 -16.17 10.55
CA ARG A 26 0.20 -14.79 11.08
C ARG A 26 -1.17 -14.16 10.96
N LEU A 27 -1.89 -14.47 9.89
CA LEU A 27 -3.24 -13.99 9.63
C LEU A 27 -4.22 -14.56 10.66
N ALA A 28 -4.24 -15.88 10.86
CA ALA A 28 -5.06 -16.53 11.89
C ALA A 28 -4.78 -15.97 13.30
N ASN A 29 -3.51 -15.74 13.63
CA ASN A 29 -3.14 -15.12 14.91
C ASN A 29 -3.63 -13.65 15.02
N ALA A 30 -3.70 -12.93 13.91
CA ALA A 30 -4.21 -11.56 13.92
C ALA A 30 -5.72 -11.53 14.14
N VAL A 31 -6.46 -12.41 13.47
CA VAL A 31 -7.91 -12.58 13.66
C VAL A 31 -8.21 -12.95 15.11
N ALA A 32 -7.57 -14.00 15.64
CA ALA A 32 -7.80 -14.43 17.03
C ALA A 32 -7.54 -13.31 18.07
N LYS A 33 -6.54 -12.44 17.82
CA LYS A 33 -6.30 -11.29 18.70
C LYS A 33 -7.39 -10.24 18.62
N LEU A 34 -7.93 -9.98 17.43
CA LEU A 34 -9.01 -9.03 17.23
C LEU A 34 -10.31 -9.55 17.87
N GLU A 35 -10.61 -10.82 17.70
CA GLU A 35 -11.76 -11.49 18.33
C GLU A 35 -11.68 -11.47 19.86
N ALA A 36 -10.49 -11.71 20.43
CA ALA A 36 -10.25 -11.61 21.88
C ALA A 36 -10.47 -10.19 22.42
N ASP A 37 -10.29 -9.17 21.58
CA ASP A 37 -10.60 -7.75 21.88
C ASP A 37 -12.06 -7.38 21.59
N GLY A 38 -12.92 -8.37 21.23
CA GLY A 38 -14.33 -8.16 20.94
C GLY A 38 -14.64 -7.59 19.54
N VAL A 39 -13.67 -7.65 18.61
CA VAL A 39 -13.85 -7.19 17.24
C VAL A 39 -14.36 -8.35 16.38
N GLU A 40 -15.40 -8.13 15.59
CA GLU A 40 -15.81 -9.04 14.53
C GLU A 40 -14.73 -9.02 13.43
N ALA A 41 -13.95 -10.08 13.29
CA ALA A 41 -12.76 -10.11 12.46
C ALA A 41 -12.77 -11.26 11.45
N TYR A 42 -12.33 -10.95 10.24
CA TYR A 42 -12.15 -11.88 9.14
C TYR A 42 -10.71 -11.88 8.67
N GLY A 43 -10.24 -12.99 8.12
CA GLY A 43 -8.92 -13.11 7.54
C GLY A 43 -8.97 -13.73 6.14
N LYS A 44 -8.28 -13.15 5.17
CA LYS A 44 -8.11 -13.72 3.84
C LYS A 44 -6.69 -13.50 3.35
N THR A 45 -6.08 -14.55 2.80
CA THR A 45 -4.75 -14.43 2.18
C THR A 45 -4.81 -13.50 0.98
N VAL A 46 -3.79 -12.65 0.84
CA VAL A 46 -3.64 -11.72 -0.26
C VAL A 46 -2.17 -11.39 -0.49
N ASP A 47 -1.74 -11.29 -1.73
CA ASP A 47 -0.49 -10.67 -2.12
C ASP A 47 -0.76 -9.33 -2.79
N ILE A 48 -0.27 -8.24 -2.17
CA ILE A 48 -0.47 -6.88 -2.69
C ILE A 48 0.23 -6.65 -4.04
N ALA A 49 1.29 -7.40 -4.33
CA ALA A 49 1.99 -7.34 -5.60
C ALA A 49 1.24 -8.05 -6.75
N ASP A 50 0.26 -8.89 -6.43
CA ASP A 50 -0.60 -9.59 -7.40
C ASP A 50 -1.96 -8.90 -7.51
N ARG A 51 -2.23 -8.32 -8.67
CA ARG A 51 -3.48 -7.60 -8.92
C ARG A 51 -4.71 -8.50 -8.81
N ALA A 52 -4.66 -9.72 -9.35
CA ALA A 52 -5.80 -10.65 -9.30
C ALA A 52 -6.11 -11.05 -7.86
N SER A 53 -5.07 -11.32 -7.06
CA SER A 53 -5.21 -11.59 -5.62
C SER A 53 -5.89 -10.44 -4.87
N LEU A 54 -5.54 -9.19 -5.22
CA LEU A 54 -6.19 -8.01 -4.63
C LEU A 54 -7.62 -7.78 -5.10
N ASP A 55 -7.93 -8.03 -6.38
CA ASP A 55 -9.29 -7.93 -6.89
C ASP A 55 -10.22 -8.92 -6.16
N GLU A 56 -9.79 -10.16 -5.96
CA GLU A 56 -10.52 -11.15 -5.16
C GLU A 56 -10.67 -10.74 -3.69
N PHE A 57 -9.62 -10.14 -3.12
CA PHE A 57 -9.65 -9.66 -1.74
C PHE A 57 -10.61 -8.49 -1.56
N ALA A 58 -10.63 -7.53 -2.48
CA ALA A 58 -11.52 -6.38 -2.46
C ALA A 58 -12.99 -6.79 -2.67
N ALA A 59 -13.26 -7.72 -3.60
CA ALA A 59 -14.59 -8.28 -3.80
C ALA A 59 -15.09 -9.01 -2.55
N TYR A 60 -14.23 -9.80 -1.90
CA TYR A 60 -14.58 -10.47 -0.65
C TYR A 60 -14.86 -9.45 0.48
N ALA A 61 -14.04 -8.40 0.59
CA ALA A 61 -14.27 -7.33 1.57
C ALA A 61 -15.65 -6.69 1.38
N ALA A 62 -16.00 -6.35 0.14
CA ALA A 62 -17.28 -5.75 -0.21
C ALA A 62 -18.49 -6.69 0.01
N SER A 63 -18.27 -8.01 0.01
CA SER A 63 -19.32 -9.00 0.31
C SER A 63 -19.64 -9.12 1.81
N ILE A 64 -18.73 -8.68 2.69
CA ILE A 64 -18.96 -8.71 4.15
C ILE A 64 -19.85 -7.53 4.58
N ALA A 65 -19.47 -6.32 4.17
CA ALA A 65 -20.18 -5.09 4.49
C ALA A 65 -19.78 -3.94 3.54
N PRO A 66 -20.54 -2.85 3.45
CA PRO A 66 -20.10 -1.62 2.78
C PRO A 66 -18.76 -1.13 3.33
N LEU A 67 -17.85 -0.73 2.43
CA LEU A 67 -16.49 -0.36 2.81
C LEU A 67 -16.43 1.09 3.33
N GLY A 68 -16.31 1.27 4.64
CA GLY A 68 -16.11 2.59 5.26
C GLY A 68 -14.65 3.06 5.19
N ASN A 69 -13.74 2.24 5.70
CA ASN A 69 -12.32 2.57 5.74
C ASN A 69 -11.49 1.41 5.16
N VAL A 70 -10.60 1.73 4.24
CA VAL A 70 -9.67 0.79 3.61
C VAL A 70 -8.24 1.25 3.88
N VAL A 71 -7.40 0.38 4.45
CA VAL A 71 -6.07 0.77 4.92
C VAL A 71 -5.00 -0.12 4.31
N ASN A 72 -4.14 0.46 3.50
CA ASN A 72 -2.94 -0.16 3.00
C ASN A 72 -1.79 0.02 4.01
N ALA A 73 -1.60 -0.97 4.86
CA ALA A 73 -0.49 -1.05 5.81
C ALA A 73 0.60 -2.05 5.36
N ALA A 74 0.52 -2.56 4.13
CA ALA A 74 1.53 -3.42 3.57
C ALA A 74 2.76 -2.61 3.15
N GLY A 75 3.95 -3.18 3.36
CA GLY A 75 5.21 -2.57 2.96
C GLY A 75 6.39 -3.38 3.46
N VAL A 76 7.51 -3.24 2.76
CA VAL A 76 8.80 -3.85 3.10
C VAL A 76 9.89 -2.80 2.99
N ASP A 77 10.91 -2.93 3.81
CA ASP A 77 12.10 -2.04 3.85
C ASP A 77 13.39 -2.79 3.51
N THR A 78 13.32 -4.10 3.37
CA THR A 78 14.42 -5.01 3.08
C THR A 78 14.02 -6.06 2.05
N GLY A 79 14.98 -6.81 1.54
CA GLY A 79 14.73 -7.93 0.61
C GLY A 79 15.00 -7.59 -0.86
N GLY A 80 15.73 -6.51 -1.10
CA GLY A 80 16.18 -6.09 -2.43
C GLY A 80 15.24 -5.09 -3.12
N GLY A 81 15.80 -4.31 -4.03
CA GLY A 81 15.08 -3.25 -4.74
C GLY A 81 13.84 -3.74 -5.49
N ASP A 82 13.93 -4.90 -6.13
CA ASP A 82 12.81 -5.54 -6.85
C ASP A 82 11.60 -5.78 -5.92
N LEU A 83 11.85 -6.33 -4.74
CA LEU A 83 10.78 -6.60 -3.78
C LEU A 83 10.17 -5.30 -3.26
N ILE A 84 11.01 -4.29 -2.98
CA ILE A 84 10.56 -2.99 -2.49
C ILE A 84 9.68 -2.30 -3.55
N VAL A 85 10.09 -2.27 -4.82
CA VAL A 85 9.29 -1.68 -5.91
C VAL A 85 7.98 -2.46 -6.08
N LYS A 86 8.03 -3.80 -6.14
CA LYS A 86 6.83 -4.64 -6.31
C LYS A 86 5.81 -4.43 -5.19
N VAL A 87 6.25 -4.43 -3.94
CA VAL A 87 5.33 -4.36 -2.79
C VAL A 87 4.91 -2.92 -2.52
N ASN A 88 5.85 -1.98 -2.45
CA ASN A 88 5.56 -0.63 -1.98
C ASN A 88 5.01 0.28 -3.09
N MET A 89 5.39 0.06 -4.36
CA MET A 89 4.93 0.92 -5.46
C MET A 89 3.83 0.23 -6.27
N VAL A 90 4.12 -0.88 -6.94
CA VAL A 90 3.12 -1.63 -7.72
C VAL A 90 1.98 -2.10 -6.82
N GLY A 91 2.29 -2.60 -5.62
CA GLY A 91 1.28 -3.01 -4.64
C GLY A 91 0.37 -1.85 -4.21
N THR A 92 0.90 -0.64 -4.04
CA THR A 92 0.08 0.54 -3.72
C THR A 92 -0.85 0.91 -4.87
N ILE A 93 -0.37 0.83 -6.12
CA ILE A 93 -1.22 1.03 -7.31
C ILE A 93 -2.33 -0.01 -7.34
N ASN A 94 -1.97 -1.29 -7.27
CA ASN A 94 -2.92 -2.40 -7.29
C ASN A 94 -3.98 -2.25 -6.19
N PHE A 95 -3.57 -1.86 -4.98
CA PHE A 95 -4.47 -1.68 -3.84
C PHE A 95 -5.51 -0.57 -4.10
N VAL A 96 -5.07 0.59 -4.58
CA VAL A 96 -5.97 1.69 -4.92
C VAL A 96 -6.94 1.28 -6.03
N GLU A 97 -6.42 0.66 -7.09
CA GLU A 97 -7.23 0.25 -8.25
C GLU A 97 -8.23 -0.87 -7.93
N ALA A 98 -7.87 -1.82 -7.05
CA ALA A 98 -8.76 -2.91 -6.65
C ALA A 98 -9.90 -2.42 -5.76
N PHE A 99 -9.63 -1.49 -4.84
CA PHE A 99 -10.64 -1.05 -3.88
C PHE A 99 -11.51 0.12 -4.36
N LEU A 100 -10.98 1.01 -5.21
CA LEU A 100 -11.73 2.19 -5.67
C LEU A 100 -13.13 1.89 -6.25
N PRO A 101 -13.36 0.80 -7.02
CA PRO A 101 -14.70 0.46 -7.51
C PRO A 101 -15.73 0.26 -6.40
N TYR A 102 -15.33 -0.27 -5.25
CA TYR A 102 -16.20 -0.64 -4.13
C TYR A 102 -16.38 0.47 -3.08
N LEU A 103 -15.64 1.58 -3.20
CA LEU A 103 -15.78 2.71 -2.27
C LEU A 103 -17.02 3.53 -2.62
N GLU A 104 -17.77 3.91 -1.60
CA GLU A 104 -18.97 4.75 -1.69
C GLU A 104 -18.72 6.11 -1.04
N GLU A 105 -19.66 7.04 -1.22
CA GLU A 105 -19.59 8.37 -0.60
C GLU A 105 -19.35 8.27 0.91
N GLY A 106 -18.42 9.05 1.42
CA GLY A 106 -17.98 9.03 2.82
C GLY A 106 -16.85 8.05 3.14
N SER A 107 -16.54 7.09 2.24
CA SER A 107 -15.45 6.15 2.44
C SER A 107 -14.08 6.82 2.42
N ALA A 108 -13.10 6.17 3.06
CA ALA A 108 -11.71 6.62 3.07
C ALA A 108 -10.74 5.48 2.76
N LEU A 109 -9.74 5.75 1.91
CA LEU A 109 -8.58 4.90 1.71
C LEU A 109 -7.34 5.57 2.30
N VAL A 110 -6.57 4.82 3.07
CA VAL A 110 -5.34 5.31 3.73
C VAL A 110 -4.15 4.47 3.28
N ASN A 111 -3.10 5.13 2.77
CA ASN A 111 -1.83 4.51 2.44
C ASN A 111 -0.77 4.84 3.51
N TYR A 112 -0.13 3.83 4.08
CA TYR A 112 0.96 4.03 5.01
C TYR A 112 2.27 4.33 4.26
N SER A 113 2.69 5.58 4.34
CA SER A 113 4.01 6.01 3.89
C SER A 113 5.03 5.91 5.05
N SER A 114 6.06 6.74 5.03
CA SER A 114 7.12 6.85 6.03
C SER A 114 7.63 8.29 6.06
N ILE A 115 8.26 8.68 7.17
CA ILE A 115 9.01 9.92 7.27
C ILE A 115 10.13 9.98 6.22
N THR A 116 10.70 8.82 5.85
CA THR A 116 11.75 8.75 4.84
C THR A 116 11.29 9.20 3.45
N GLY A 117 9.98 9.15 3.17
CA GLY A 117 9.40 9.68 1.93
C GLY A 117 9.51 11.19 1.77
N TYR A 118 9.91 11.93 2.81
CA TYR A 118 10.21 13.37 2.72
C TYR A 118 11.69 13.66 2.47
N PHE A 119 12.56 12.66 2.58
CA PHE A 119 14.02 12.88 2.46
C PHE A 119 14.49 12.84 1.01
N VAL A 120 13.68 12.30 0.11
CA VAL A 120 14.03 12.16 -1.31
C VAL A 120 13.04 12.95 -2.17
N GLN A 121 13.59 13.74 -3.08
CA GLN A 121 12.77 14.40 -4.11
C GLN A 121 12.80 13.57 -5.39
N PRO A 122 11.64 13.33 -6.05
CA PRO A 122 11.63 12.65 -7.33
C PRO A 122 12.28 13.53 -8.41
N THR A 123 13.02 12.89 -9.30
CA THR A 123 13.53 13.55 -10.51
C THR A 123 12.38 13.84 -11.49
N PRO A 124 12.57 14.74 -12.48
CA PRO A 124 11.57 14.94 -13.54
C PRO A 124 11.21 13.66 -14.27
N GLU A 125 12.20 12.82 -14.59
CA GLU A 125 12.00 11.52 -15.25
C GLU A 125 11.16 10.56 -14.40
N GLU A 126 11.46 10.45 -13.11
CA GLU A 126 10.65 9.62 -12.19
C GLU A 126 9.21 10.12 -12.11
N ARG A 127 8.96 11.43 -12.13
CA ARG A 127 7.60 11.98 -12.14
C ARG A 127 6.84 11.58 -13.41
N GLU A 128 7.48 11.66 -14.58
CA GLU A 128 6.88 11.23 -15.84
C GLU A 128 6.49 9.74 -15.79
N ILE A 129 7.35 8.88 -15.21
CA ILE A 129 7.04 7.47 -15.01
C ILE A 129 5.87 7.30 -14.04
N TRP A 130 5.85 8.07 -12.94
CA TRP A 130 4.83 7.97 -11.90
C TRP A 130 3.46 8.51 -12.33
N ASP A 131 3.42 9.38 -13.33
CA ASP A 131 2.19 9.90 -13.92
C ASP A 131 1.47 8.89 -14.81
N ASP A 132 2.17 7.82 -15.24
CA ASP A 132 1.60 6.69 -16.01
C ASP A 132 1.74 5.36 -15.24
N PRO A 133 1.09 5.21 -14.07
CA PRO A 133 1.27 4.05 -13.18
C PRO A 133 0.70 2.75 -13.75
N ASN A 134 -0.16 2.82 -14.77
CA ASN A 134 -0.76 1.67 -15.45
C ASN A 134 0.06 1.19 -16.66
N ASN A 135 1.20 1.80 -16.93
CA ASN A 135 2.12 1.37 -17.99
C ASN A 135 2.60 -0.06 -17.73
N PRO A 136 2.48 -0.99 -18.68
CA PRO A 136 2.99 -2.36 -18.49
C PRO A 136 4.47 -2.42 -18.11
N ALA A 137 5.26 -1.43 -18.55
CA ALA A 137 6.69 -1.33 -18.24
C ALA A 137 6.97 -0.48 -16.97
N PHE A 138 5.95 -0.13 -16.18
CA PHE A 138 6.11 0.73 -15.00
C PHE A 138 7.20 0.21 -14.05
N PHE A 139 7.16 -1.08 -13.72
CA PHE A 139 8.13 -1.70 -12.83
C PHE A 139 9.57 -1.53 -13.34
N ASP A 140 9.81 -1.88 -14.60
CA ASP A 140 11.16 -1.84 -15.21
C ASP A 140 11.67 -0.39 -15.33
N LYS A 141 10.81 0.54 -15.73
CA LYS A 141 11.15 1.96 -15.82
C LYS A 141 11.50 2.56 -14.46
N VAL A 142 10.68 2.30 -13.44
CA VAL A 142 10.96 2.77 -12.07
C VAL A 142 12.28 2.22 -11.58
N LYS A 143 12.50 0.92 -11.76
CA LYS A 143 13.76 0.29 -11.34
C LYS A 143 14.96 0.91 -12.03
N ALA A 144 14.92 1.06 -13.34
CA ALA A 144 16.00 1.68 -14.11
C ALA A 144 16.28 3.13 -13.66
N ALA A 145 15.22 3.92 -13.40
CA ALA A 145 15.37 5.30 -12.92
C ALA A 145 16.00 5.37 -11.53
N ILE A 146 15.63 4.45 -10.62
CA ILE A 146 16.22 4.38 -9.28
C ILE A 146 17.68 3.94 -9.37
N ASP A 147 18.01 2.93 -10.17
CA ASP A 147 19.37 2.42 -10.36
C ASP A 147 20.31 3.47 -10.97
N ALA A 148 19.78 4.37 -11.80
CA ALA A 148 20.53 5.47 -12.42
C ALA A 148 20.86 6.63 -11.46
N ARG A 149 20.29 6.65 -10.25
CA ARG A 149 20.56 7.71 -9.27
C ARG A 149 22.00 7.65 -8.77
N GLU A 150 22.63 8.82 -8.68
CA GLU A 150 23.88 8.95 -7.93
C GLU A 150 23.61 8.82 -6.44
N VAL A 151 24.18 7.78 -5.83
CA VAL A 151 24.10 7.55 -4.38
C VAL A 151 25.30 8.18 -3.71
N PRO A 152 25.11 9.13 -2.77
CA PRO A 152 26.22 9.69 -1.98
C PRO A 152 27.00 8.57 -1.27
N GLU A 153 28.32 8.72 -1.20
CA GLU A 153 29.23 7.71 -0.62
C GLU A 153 28.83 7.33 0.82
N ALA A 154 28.41 8.30 1.62
CA ALA A 154 27.93 8.06 2.98
C ALA A 154 26.67 7.17 3.03
N MET A 155 25.86 7.13 1.97
CA MET A 155 24.66 6.30 1.88
C MET A 155 24.98 4.90 1.32
N ARG A 156 26.04 4.74 0.53
CA ARG A 156 26.47 3.42 0.03
C ARG A 156 26.85 2.46 1.17
N ALA A 157 27.35 2.98 2.28
CA ALA A 157 27.64 2.20 3.47
C ALA A 157 26.39 1.58 4.12
N MET A 158 25.18 2.05 3.78
CA MET A 158 23.89 1.55 4.29
C MET A 158 23.32 0.40 3.43
N GLY A 159 24.00 0.00 2.35
CA GLY A 159 23.63 -1.07 1.43
C GLY A 159 23.17 -0.56 0.06
N GLU A 160 23.31 -1.41 -0.96
CA GLU A 160 22.99 -1.06 -2.36
C GLU A 160 21.51 -0.70 -2.55
N ASP A 161 20.62 -1.30 -1.76
CA ASP A 161 19.17 -1.11 -1.85
C ASP A 161 18.64 0.06 -1.01
N TYR A 162 19.52 0.79 -0.31
CA TYR A 162 19.09 1.84 0.65
C TYR A 162 18.19 2.90 0.03
N GLN A 163 18.41 3.26 -1.23
CA GLN A 163 17.63 4.31 -1.92
C GLN A 163 16.19 3.88 -2.27
N TYR A 164 15.96 2.58 -2.46
CA TYR A 164 14.66 2.07 -2.92
C TYR A 164 13.54 2.34 -1.92
N TYR A 165 13.79 2.12 -0.64
CA TYR A 165 12.74 2.31 0.37
C TYR A 165 12.27 3.76 0.48
N PRO A 166 13.13 4.78 0.68
CA PRO A 166 12.71 6.18 0.71
C PRO A 166 11.96 6.60 -0.56
N ILE A 167 12.48 6.23 -1.73
CA ILE A 167 11.85 6.57 -3.02
C ILE A 167 10.46 5.92 -3.11
N SER A 168 10.31 4.66 -2.71
CA SER A 168 9.01 3.99 -2.70
C SER A 168 8.00 4.69 -1.78
N LYS A 169 8.47 5.25 -0.66
CA LYS A 169 7.62 6.01 0.27
C LYS A 169 7.32 7.42 -0.23
N THR A 170 8.22 8.05 -0.97
CA THR A 170 7.95 9.28 -1.73
C THR A 170 6.89 9.03 -2.80
N PHE A 171 7.00 7.92 -3.55
CA PHE A 171 5.99 7.50 -4.52
C PHE A 171 4.62 7.32 -3.87
N THR A 172 4.53 6.64 -2.72
CA THR A 172 3.26 6.47 -2.00
C THR A 172 2.59 7.80 -1.70
N GLN A 173 3.36 8.81 -1.25
CA GLN A 173 2.84 10.17 -1.00
C GLN A 173 2.41 10.86 -2.30
N TYR A 174 3.22 10.73 -3.35
CA TYR A 174 2.91 11.30 -4.67
C TYR A 174 1.64 10.70 -5.24
N TYR A 175 1.55 9.38 -5.31
CA TYR A 175 0.41 8.65 -5.87
C TYR A 175 -0.88 8.90 -5.10
N THR A 176 -0.80 8.97 -3.77
CA THR A 176 -1.94 9.36 -2.92
C THR A 176 -2.47 10.74 -3.30
N ARG A 177 -1.60 11.74 -3.42
CA ARG A 177 -1.98 13.12 -3.83
C ARG A 177 -2.54 13.18 -5.24
N ALA A 178 -1.92 12.46 -6.18
CA ALA A 178 -2.39 12.41 -7.58
C ALA A 178 -3.82 11.86 -7.70
N ASN A 179 -4.23 10.97 -6.79
CA ASN A 179 -5.55 10.36 -6.78
C ASN A 179 -6.64 11.15 -6.03
N THR A 180 -6.31 12.24 -5.32
CA THR A 180 -7.29 12.99 -4.52
C THR A 180 -8.51 13.47 -5.33
N ARG A 181 -8.29 13.97 -6.55
CA ARG A 181 -9.38 14.41 -7.44
C ARG A 181 -10.28 13.25 -7.85
N ARG A 182 -9.70 12.08 -8.13
CA ARG A 182 -10.41 10.87 -8.56
C ARG A 182 -11.32 10.35 -7.44
N PHE A 183 -10.81 10.33 -6.21
CA PHE A 183 -11.58 9.98 -5.01
C PHE A 183 -12.65 11.01 -4.69
N GLY A 184 -12.32 12.30 -4.73
CA GLY A 184 -13.27 13.38 -4.47
C GLY A 184 -14.49 13.39 -5.41
N LYS A 185 -14.32 12.99 -6.69
CA LYS A 185 -15.45 12.83 -7.62
C LYS A 185 -16.45 11.74 -7.18
N LYS A 186 -16.03 10.78 -6.36
CA LYS A 186 -16.89 9.74 -5.78
C LYS A 186 -17.39 10.10 -4.36
N GLY A 187 -17.10 11.30 -3.86
CA GLY A 187 -17.39 11.65 -2.47
C GLY A 187 -16.51 10.91 -1.45
N CYS A 188 -15.40 10.29 -1.91
CA CYS A 188 -14.45 9.53 -1.10
C CYS A 188 -13.21 10.36 -0.77
N ARG A 189 -12.41 9.87 0.16
CA ARG A 189 -11.13 10.47 0.56
C ARG A 189 -9.99 9.48 0.39
N ILE A 190 -8.79 10.00 0.10
CA ILE A 190 -7.55 9.22 0.10
C ILE A 190 -6.48 10.00 0.88
N PHE A 191 -5.77 9.30 1.76
CA PHE A 191 -4.74 9.84 2.64
C PHE A 191 -3.44 9.04 2.57
#